data_60b1649cc7d4c77677a6aee1cb1d97d2
#
_entry.id   60b1649cc7d4c77677a6aee1cb1d97d2
#
_cell.length_a   1.000
_cell.length_b   1.000
_cell.length_c   1.000
_cell.angle_alpha   90.00
_cell.angle_beta   90.00
_cell.angle_gamma   90.00
#
_symmetry.space_group_name_H-M   'P 1'
#
loop_
_entity.id
_entity.type
_entity.pdbx_description
1 polymer ?
#
loop_
_entity_poly.entity_id
_entity_poly.type
_entity_poly.pdbx_seq_one_letter_code
_entity_poly.pdbx_strand_id
1 'polypeptide(L)'
;MIYRKVKTNLSRTLSSIEQDKATSDDYVKCILADPQIAAYIVQALVPEFKEMEAEKIIPCIGEPTVMLRFPERLGVKIQNVNNESVDEDDGKIIYDIKFPLYYNGKRREFIINIEAQKSSKKSKLGYRLENRIAYYMGRMISEQKGTEFVNSNYDDLKSVYTIWICMDTKKSEDSIIEFGMKSSLIYGKIKKIPQIDKLNGALINVRTRATKNKKQSKNKLIGMLEELFSKSEFIEKKKILEEDYGLKMSMELEGRMSEMCNVCLLYTSDAADE
;
A
#
# COMPACT_ATOMS: atom_id res chain seq x y z
N MET A 1 9.75 19.25 -43.51
CA MET A 1 10.98 19.37 -42.68
C MET A 1 10.70 18.82 -41.29
N ILE A 2 11.12 17.57 -41.02
CA ILE A 2 10.83 16.91 -39.75
C ILE A 2 11.99 17.25 -38.81
N TYR A 3 11.73 18.11 -37.81
CA TYR A 3 12.70 18.39 -36.76
C TYR A 3 12.84 17.14 -35.88
N ARG A 4 13.89 16.34 -36.07
CA ARG A 4 14.32 15.33 -35.10
C ARG A 4 14.84 16.06 -33.86
N LYS A 5 14.06 16.04 -32.76
CA LYS A 5 14.52 16.47 -31.43
C LYS A 5 15.73 15.59 -31.04
N VAL A 6 16.93 16.14 -31.12
CA VAL A 6 18.14 15.49 -30.59
C VAL A 6 18.04 15.54 -29.06
N LYS A 7 17.86 14.38 -28.40
CA LYS A 7 17.92 14.30 -26.93
C LYS A 7 19.33 14.66 -26.49
N THR A 8 19.48 15.72 -25.70
CA THR A 8 20.74 16.12 -25.07
C THR A 8 21.18 15.09 -24.03
N ASN A 9 22.45 15.02 -23.67
CA ASN A 9 22.94 14.13 -22.63
C ASN A 9 22.18 14.36 -21.29
N LEU A 10 21.92 15.63 -20.94
CA LEU A 10 21.13 16.00 -19.77
C LEU A 10 19.72 15.43 -19.84
N SER A 11 19.03 15.51 -20.98
CA SER A 11 17.68 14.96 -21.12
C SER A 11 17.65 13.42 -21.08
N ARG A 12 18.75 12.76 -21.47
CA ARG A 12 18.92 11.30 -21.33
C ARG A 12 19.14 10.92 -19.88
N THR A 13 20.01 11.65 -19.17
CA THR A 13 20.28 11.44 -17.73
C THR A 13 19.02 11.68 -16.90
N LEU A 14 18.28 12.78 -17.12
CA LEU A 14 17.01 13.04 -16.42
C LEU A 14 15.96 11.94 -16.70
N SER A 15 15.86 11.46 -17.96
CA SER A 15 14.93 10.38 -18.29
C SER A 15 15.32 9.05 -17.65
N SER A 16 16.60 8.74 -17.47
CA SER A 16 17.06 7.55 -16.75
C SER A 16 16.77 7.65 -15.25
N ILE A 17 17.03 8.80 -14.63
CA ILE A 17 16.70 9.05 -13.21
C ILE A 17 15.21 8.92 -12.93
N GLU A 18 14.34 9.48 -13.78
CA GLU A 18 12.89 9.33 -13.63
C GLU A 18 12.44 7.87 -13.81
N GLN A 19 13.06 7.15 -14.74
CA GLN A 19 12.77 5.75 -15.01
C GLN A 19 13.19 4.85 -13.84
N ASP A 20 14.34 5.12 -13.22
CA ASP A 20 14.83 4.37 -12.06
C ASP A 20 13.95 4.65 -10.82
N LYS A 21 13.52 5.91 -10.59
CA LYS A 21 12.55 6.26 -9.52
C LYS A 21 11.21 5.53 -9.68
N ALA A 22 10.70 5.44 -10.91
CA ALA A 22 9.47 4.73 -11.19
C ALA A 22 9.63 3.21 -10.98
N THR A 23 10.79 2.65 -11.34
CA THR A 23 11.11 1.23 -11.09
C THR A 23 11.18 0.94 -9.58
N SER A 24 11.77 1.83 -8.77
CA SER A 24 11.78 1.71 -7.31
C SER A 24 10.37 1.68 -6.71
N ASP A 25 9.47 2.51 -7.23
CA ASP A 25 8.05 2.52 -6.83
C ASP A 25 7.36 1.18 -7.14
N ASP A 26 7.62 0.61 -8.32
CA ASP A 26 7.10 -0.69 -8.72
C ASP A 26 7.60 -1.83 -7.83
N TYR A 27 8.89 -1.83 -7.42
CA TYR A 27 9.41 -2.82 -6.45
C TYR A 27 8.71 -2.71 -5.08
N VAL A 28 8.51 -1.49 -4.56
CA VAL A 28 7.79 -1.26 -3.31
C VAL A 28 6.37 -1.85 -3.38
N LYS A 29 5.65 -1.64 -4.48
CA LYS A 29 4.31 -2.20 -4.67
C LYS A 29 4.33 -3.72 -4.71
N CYS A 30 5.24 -4.33 -5.44
CA CYS A 30 5.38 -5.79 -5.49
C CYS A 30 5.73 -6.40 -4.12
N ILE A 31 6.55 -5.73 -3.32
CA ILE A 31 6.89 -6.16 -1.97
C ILE A 31 5.67 -6.05 -1.05
N LEU A 32 4.94 -4.94 -1.07
CA LEU A 32 3.73 -4.75 -0.26
C LEU A 32 2.59 -5.71 -0.67
N ALA A 33 2.58 -6.17 -1.91
CA ALA A 33 1.63 -7.16 -2.42
C ALA A 33 2.00 -8.60 -2.04
N ASP A 34 3.19 -8.85 -1.47
CA ASP A 34 3.54 -10.18 -0.97
C ASP A 34 2.55 -10.61 0.12
N PRO A 35 1.95 -11.83 0.01
CA PRO A 35 0.92 -12.28 0.95
C PRO A 35 1.36 -12.29 2.41
N GLN A 36 2.64 -12.51 2.71
CA GLN A 36 3.15 -12.49 4.09
C GLN A 36 3.12 -11.06 4.64
N ILE A 37 3.55 -10.07 3.84
CA ILE A 37 3.57 -8.66 4.24
C ILE A 37 2.14 -8.12 4.32
N ALA A 38 1.29 -8.45 3.35
CA ALA A 38 -0.13 -8.11 3.36
C ALA A 38 -0.84 -8.70 4.59
N ALA A 39 -0.48 -9.91 5.04
CA ALA A 39 -1.04 -10.53 6.23
C ALA A 39 -0.77 -9.73 7.51
N TYR A 40 0.42 -9.16 7.69
CA TYR A 40 0.72 -8.26 8.80
C TYR A 40 -0.10 -6.98 8.77
N ILE A 41 -0.33 -6.43 7.57
CA ILE A 41 -1.16 -5.24 7.38
C ILE A 41 -2.62 -5.55 7.74
N VAL A 42 -3.14 -6.66 7.24
CA VAL A 42 -4.50 -7.15 7.53
C VAL A 42 -4.68 -7.41 9.02
N GLN A 43 -3.73 -8.11 9.66
CA GLN A 43 -3.76 -8.39 11.11
C GLN A 43 -3.87 -7.11 11.95
N ALA A 44 -3.14 -6.08 11.57
CA ALA A 44 -3.11 -4.83 12.32
C ALA A 44 -4.38 -3.97 12.16
N LEU A 45 -5.05 -4.05 11.02
CA LEU A 45 -6.09 -3.09 10.62
C LEU A 45 -7.49 -3.68 10.46
N VAL A 46 -7.63 -4.98 10.24
CA VAL A 46 -8.93 -5.63 10.05
C VAL A 46 -9.32 -6.36 11.33
N PRO A 47 -10.34 -5.89 12.06
CA PRO A 47 -10.66 -6.38 13.40
C PRO A 47 -10.85 -7.90 13.50
N GLU A 48 -11.44 -8.52 12.47
CA GLU A 48 -11.70 -9.97 12.40
C GLU A 48 -10.43 -10.82 12.39
N PHE A 49 -9.30 -10.23 12.00
CA PHE A 49 -7.99 -10.91 11.88
C PHE A 49 -7.00 -10.53 13.00
N LYS A 50 -7.37 -9.62 13.88
CA LYS A 50 -6.47 -9.04 14.88
C LYS A 50 -5.81 -10.07 15.80
N GLU A 51 -6.58 -11.10 16.19
CA GLU A 51 -6.13 -12.17 17.09
C GLU A 51 -5.60 -13.41 16.33
N MET A 52 -5.55 -13.34 14.99
CA MET A 52 -5.10 -14.44 14.15
C MET A 52 -3.60 -14.26 13.84
N GLU A 53 -2.83 -15.35 13.90
CA GLU A 53 -1.41 -15.34 13.49
C GLU A 53 -1.29 -15.03 11.99
N ALA A 54 -0.26 -14.28 11.59
CA ALA A 54 -0.09 -13.84 10.21
C ALA A 54 -0.07 -15.00 9.20
N GLU A 55 0.55 -16.13 9.55
CA GLU A 55 0.58 -17.32 8.69
C GLU A 55 -0.82 -17.88 8.41
N LYS A 56 -1.75 -17.75 9.34
CA LYS A 56 -3.15 -18.19 9.16
C LYS A 56 -3.97 -17.20 8.33
N ILE A 57 -3.50 -15.96 8.19
CA ILE A 57 -4.14 -14.94 7.36
C ILE A 57 -3.75 -15.09 5.90
N ILE A 58 -2.53 -15.55 5.59
CA ILE A 58 -2.04 -15.73 4.22
C ILE A 58 -3.05 -16.44 3.30
N PRO A 59 -3.63 -17.61 3.66
CA PRO A 59 -4.60 -18.30 2.80
C PRO A 59 -5.95 -17.56 2.68
N CYS A 60 -6.19 -16.53 3.49
CA CYS A 60 -7.38 -15.69 3.40
C CYS A 60 -7.22 -14.54 2.37
N ILE A 61 -5.99 -14.24 1.95
CA ILE A 61 -5.67 -13.21 0.98
C ILE A 61 -5.84 -13.78 -0.42
N GLY A 62 -6.74 -13.20 -1.21
CA GLY A 62 -6.88 -13.56 -2.62
C GLY A 62 -5.74 -12.97 -3.46
N GLU A 63 -5.67 -13.37 -4.72
CA GLU A 63 -4.62 -12.95 -5.63
C GLU A 63 -4.61 -11.41 -5.76
N PRO A 64 -3.49 -10.73 -5.42
CA PRO A 64 -3.39 -9.29 -5.54
C PRO A 64 -3.19 -8.87 -6.98
N THR A 65 -3.85 -7.80 -7.38
CA THR A 65 -3.57 -7.07 -8.60
C THR A 65 -2.70 -5.87 -8.27
N VAL A 66 -1.62 -5.66 -9.02
CA VAL A 66 -0.63 -4.61 -8.78
C VAL A 66 -0.50 -3.75 -10.02
N MET A 67 -0.64 -2.43 -9.87
CA MET A 67 -0.44 -1.47 -10.95
C MET A 67 1.02 -1.08 -11.05
N LEU A 68 1.70 -1.59 -12.07
CA LEU A 68 3.10 -1.35 -12.35
C LEU A 68 3.29 -0.43 -13.57
N ARG A 69 4.34 0.39 -13.54
CA ARG A 69 4.75 1.25 -14.67
C ARG A 69 5.64 0.50 -15.65
N PHE A 70 6.48 -0.41 -15.13
CA PHE A 70 7.45 -1.19 -15.90
C PHE A 70 7.39 -2.68 -15.56
N PRO A 71 6.25 -3.36 -15.79
CA PRO A 71 6.07 -4.77 -15.43
C PRO A 71 7.09 -5.70 -16.10
N GLU A 72 7.57 -5.38 -17.30
CA GLU A 72 8.57 -6.14 -18.03
C GLU A 72 9.92 -6.27 -17.29
N ARG A 73 10.30 -5.27 -16.48
CA ARG A 73 11.52 -5.30 -15.68
C ARG A 73 11.45 -6.19 -14.47
N LEU A 74 10.22 -6.45 -14.00
CA LEU A 74 9.93 -7.25 -12.81
C LEU A 74 9.61 -8.70 -13.15
N GLY A 75 9.58 -9.07 -14.45
CA GLY A 75 9.18 -10.39 -14.92
C GLY A 75 7.72 -10.75 -14.60
N VAL A 76 6.90 -9.75 -14.27
CA VAL A 76 5.49 -9.93 -13.91
C VAL A 76 4.63 -9.93 -15.16
N LYS A 77 3.79 -10.95 -15.33
CA LYS A 77 2.73 -10.92 -16.35
C LYS A 77 1.71 -9.85 -15.98
N ILE A 78 1.41 -8.95 -16.90
CA ILE A 78 0.49 -7.82 -16.70
C ILE A 78 -0.91 -8.35 -16.36
N GLN A 79 -1.37 -8.10 -15.15
CA GLN A 79 -2.77 -8.30 -14.72
C GLN A 79 -3.41 -6.95 -14.36
N ASN A 80 -3.41 -6.01 -15.29
CA ASN A 80 -3.82 -4.62 -15.04
C ASN A 80 -5.35 -4.39 -15.07
N VAL A 81 -6.16 -5.40 -15.40
CA VAL A 81 -7.56 -5.20 -15.80
C VAL A 81 -8.49 -4.81 -14.63
N ASN A 82 -8.13 -5.12 -13.38
CA ASN A 82 -9.02 -4.93 -12.22
C ASN A 82 -8.64 -3.79 -11.26
N ASN A 83 -7.56 -3.05 -11.54
CA ASN A 83 -7.11 -1.94 -10.66
C ASN A 83 -7.64 -0.58 -11.08
N GLU A 84 -8.41 -0.52 -12.15
CA GLU A 84 -8.98 0.71 -12.67
C GLU A 84 -10.44 0.83 -12.22
N SER A 85 -10.78 1.95 -11.60
CA SER A 85 -12.14 2.37 -11.38
C SER A 85 -12.43 3.53 -12.33
N VAL A 86 -13.24 3.28 -13.34
CA VAL A 86 -13.66 4.28 -14.33
C VAL A 86 -15.08 4.71 -14.02
N ASP A 87 -15.27 6.02 -13.91
CA ASP A 87 -16.57 6.65 -13.90
C ASP A 87 -16.62 7.62 -15.08
N GLU A 88 -17.66 7.61 -15.86
CA GLU A 88 -17.78 8.43 -17.07
C GLU A 88 -17.70 9.93 -16.76
N ASP A 89 -18.19 10.33 -15.57
CA ASP A 89 -18.22 11.73 -15.14
C ASP A 89 -17.04 12.14 -14.25
N ASP A 90 -16.51 11.23 -13.40
CA ASP A 90 -15.51 11.53 -12.38
C ASP A 90 -14.06 11.12 -12.73
N GLY A 91 -13.86 10.52 -13.91
CA GLY A 91 -12.56 10.09 -14.39
C GLY A 91 -12.09 8.76 -13.79
N LYS A 92 -10.83 8.42 -14.09
CA LYS A 92 -10.22 7.14 -13.77
C LYS A 92 -9.42 7.21 -12.47
N ILE A 93 -9.71 6.31 -11.52
CA ILE A 93 -8.84 6.01 -10.39
C ILE A 93 -8.07 4.74 -10.68
N ILE A 94 -6.80 4.75 -10.31
CA ILE A 94 -5.90 3.60 -10.39
C ILE A 94 -5.47 3.27 -8.97
N TYR A 95 -5.75 2.05 -8.52
CA TYR A 95 -5.31 1.51 -7.24
C TYR A 95 -3.92 0.90 -7.39
N ASP A 96 -3.01 1.18 -6.46
CA ASP A 96 -1.65 0.63 -6.51
C ASP A 96 -1.66 -0.89 -6.33
N ILE A 97 -2.32 -1.38 -5.28
CA ILE A 97 -2.45 -2.80 -4.97
C ILE A 97 -3.89 -3.06 -4.51
N LYS A 98 -4.58 -4.01 -5.13
CA LYS A 98 -5.96 -4.36 -4.77
C LYS A 98 -6.12 -5.88 -4.67
N PHE A 99 -6.74 -6.37 -3.61
CA PHE A 99 -7.02 -7.80 -3.44
C PHE A 99 -8.30 -8.04 -2.63
N PRO A 100 -8.99 -9.17 -2.89
CA PRO A 100 -10.08 -9.62 -2.03
C PRO A 100 -9.51 -10.32 -0.79
N LEU A 101 -10.22 -10.18 0.33
CA LEU A 101 -9.91 -10.88 1.57
C LEU A 101 -11.10 -11.75 1.98
N TYR A 102 -10.84 -12.99 2.33
CA TYR A 102 -11.84 -14.00 2.68
C TYR A 102 -11.76 -14.33 4.16
N TYR A 103 -12.89 -14.43 4.82
CA TYR A 103 -12.95 -14.81 6.22
C TYR A 103 -13.54 -16.21 6.36
N ASN A 104 -12.88 -17.09 7.15
CA ASN A 104 -13.30 -18.48 7.39
C ASN A 104 -13.49 -19.32 6.10
N GLY A 105 -12.67 -19.10 5.08
CA GLY A 105 -12.72 -19.85 3.82
C GLY A 105 -13.99 -19.63 3.00
N LYS A 106 -14.76 -18.61 3.35
CA LYS A 106 -16.03 -18.28 2.71
C LYS A 106 -15.89 -17.21 1.62
N ARG A 107 -17.04 -16.79 1.07
CA ARG A 107 -17.22 -15.73 0.09
C ARG A 107 -16.37 -14.50 0.43
N ARG A 108 -15.89 -13.75 -0.57
CA ARG A 108 -15.25 -12.44 -0.39
C ARG A 108 -16.01 -11.60 0.64
N GLU A 109 -15.34 -11.19 1.69
CA GLU A 109 -15.94 -10.37 2.77
C GLU A 109 -15.43 -8.93 2.73
N PHE A 110 -14.19 -8.74 2.25
CA PHE A 110 -13.53 -7.45 2.23
C PHE A 110 -12.84 -7.20 0.89
N ILE A 111 -12.71 -5.92 0.52
CA ILE A 111 -11.89 -5.45 -0.59
C ILE A 111 -10.81 -4.56 0.00
N ILE A 112 -9.56 -4.95 -0.17
CA ILE A 112 -8.40 -4.23 0.36
C ILE A 112 -7.71 -3.50 -0.77
N ASN A 113 -7.40 -2.23 -0.55
CA ASN A 113 -6.50 -1.43 -1.37
C ASN A 113 -5.33 -0.94 -0.52
N ILE A 114 -4.10 -1.08 -1.02
CA ILE A 114 -2.89 -0.55 -0.38
C ILE A 114 -2.24 0.43 -1.35
N GLU A 115 -1.98 1.65 -0.86
CA GLU A 115 -1.32 2.73 -1.58
C GLU A 115 0.05 3.01 -0.98
N ALA A 116 1.10 2.96 -1.81
CA ALA A 116 2.45 3.32 -1.43
C ALA A 116 2.67 4.82 -1.68
N GLN A 117 2.82 5.62 -0.63
CA GLN A 117 2.89 7.07 -0.72
C GLN A 117 4.22 7.60 -0.16
N LYS A 118 4.92 8.45 -0.91
CA LYS A 118 6.20 9.04 -0.44
C LYS A 118 6.02 10.04 0.69
N SER A 119 4.91 10.78 0.73
CA SER A 119 4.68 11.82 1.72
C SER A 119 3.20 12.03 2.02
N SER A 120 2.85 12.28 3.28
CA SER A 120 1.52 12.70 3.70
C SER A 120 1.35 14.23 3.77
N LYS A 121 2.42 15.01 3.50
CA LYS A 121 2.40 16.46 3.71
C LYS A 121 1.65 17.19 2.60
N LYS A 122 0.66 18.02 3.00
CA LYS A 122 -0.10 18.88 2.08
C LYS A 122 0.80 19.75 1.20
N SER A 123 1.93 20.27 1.72
CA SER A 123 2.88 21.10 0.96
C SER A 123 3.56 20.36 -0.19
N LYS A 124 3.67 19.03 -0.10
CA LYS A 124 4.22 18.19 -1.17
C LYS A 124 3.16 17.65 -2.13
N LEU A 125 1.95 17.42 -1.63
CA LEU A 125 0.85 16.83 -2.40
C LEU A 125 -0.03 17.85 -3.10
N GLY A 126 -0.10 19.09 -2.58
CA GLY A 126 -1.05 20.12 -3.01
C GLY A 126 -2.45 19.97 -2.37
N TYR A 127 -2.75 18.85 -1.71
CA TYR A 127 -4.02 18.55 -1.05
C TYR A 127 -3.79 17.82 0.28
N ARG A 128 -4.84 17.68 1.07
CA ARG A 128 -4.84 16.90 2.31
C ARG A 128 -5.05 15.43 1.98
N LEU A 129 -4.13 14.56 2.44
CA LEU A 129 -4.16 13.13 2.10
C LEU A 129 -5.44 12.45 2.62
N GLU A 130 -5.92 12.83 3.80
CA GLU A 130 -7.17 12.31 4.38
C GLU A 130 -8.39 12.54 3.49
N ASN A 131 -8.42 13.63 2.71
CA ASN A 131 -9.50 13.85 1.73
C ASN A 131 -9.42 12.84 0.57
N ARG A 132 -8.20 12.51 0.12
CA ARG A 132 -8.01 11.48 -0.90
C ARG A 132 -8.37 10.10 -0.37
N ILE A 133 -8.03 9.78 0.88
CA ILE A 133 -8.45 8.55 1.56
C ILE A 133 -9.98 8.43 1.57
N ALA A 134 -10.68 9.48 1.98
CA ALA A 134 -12.15 9.52 2.00
C ALA A 134 -12.74 9.31 0.59
N TYR A 135 -12.17 9.95 -0.43
CA TYR A 135 -12.60 9.79 -1.81
C TYR A 135 -12.41 8.34 -2.31
N TYR A 136 -11.27 7.72 -1.99
CA TYR A 136 -11.00 6.31 -2.35
C TYR A 136 -11.98 5.35 -1.66
N MET A 137 -12.30 5.58 -0.37
CA MET A 137 -13.35 4.79 0.31
C MET A 137 -14.68 4.87 -0.43
N GLY A 138 -15.12 6.07 -0.80
CA GLY A 138 -16.37 6.28 -1.55
C GLY A 138 -16.36 5.57 -2.90
N ARG A 139 -15.27 5.65 -3.65
CA ARG A 139 -15.12 4.99 -4.95
C ARG A 139 -15.17 3.47 -4.84
N MET A 140 -14.44 2.89 -3.87
CA MET A 140 -14.44 1.44 -3.65
C MET A 140 -15.82 0.89 -3.24
N ILE A 141 -16.66 1.70 -2.60
CA ILE A 141 -18.06 1.35 -2.31
C ILE A 141 -18.91 1.46 -3.58
N SER A 142 -18.79 2.58 -4.32
CA SER A 142 -19.61 2.85 -5.50
C SER A 142 -19.39 1.81 -6.60
N GLU A 143 -18.16 1.40 -6.86
CA GLU A 143 -17.80 0.42 -7.90
C GLU A 143 -18.33 -1.00 -7.65
N GLN A 144 -18.85 -1.30 -6.46
CA GLN A 144 -19.42 -2.61 -6.15
C GLN A 144 -20.79 -2.83 -6.77
N LYS A 145 -21.49 -1.76 -7.19
CA LYS A 145 -22.78 -1.89 -7.86
C LYS A 145 -22.56 -2.53 -9.24
N GLY A 146 -23.28 -3.62 -9.49
CA GLY A 146 -23.15 -4.40 -10.72
C GLY A 146 -22.06 -5.48 -10.67
N THR A 147 -21.20 -5.47 -9.65
CA THR A 147 -20.13 -6.47 -9.44
C THR A 147 -20.38 -7.32 -8.19
N GLU A 148 -20.41 -6.71 -7.00
CA GLU A 148 -20.64 -7.41 -5.74
C GLU A 148 -22.13 -7.51 -5.40
N PHE A 149 -22.92 -6.54 -5.79
CA PHE A 149 -24.37 -6.56 -5.62
C PHE A 149 -25.10 -5.98 -6.84
N VAL A 150 -26.34 -6.44 -7.04
CA VAL A 150 -27.23 -5.99 -8.12
C VAL A 150 -28.56 -5.49 -7.55
N ASN A 151 -29.26 -4.64 -8.28
CA ASN A 151 -30.52 -4.03 -7.86
C ASN A 151 -30.37 -3.29 -6.51
N SER A 152 -31.21 -3.60 -5.53
CA SER A 152 -31.22 -2.98 -4.20
C SER A 152 -30.71 -3.92 -3.11
N ASN A 153 -29.89 -4.92 -3.44
CA ASN A 153 -29.35 -5.88 -2.47
C ASN A 153 -28.13 -5.29 -1.73
N TYR A 154 -28.35 -4.17 -1.04
CA TYR A 154 -27.27 -3.45 -0.32
C TYR A 154 -26.64 -4.26 0.83
N ASP A 155 -27.27 -5.32 1.31
CA ASP A 155 -26.71 -6.21 2.32
C ASP A 155 -25.54 -7.07 1.79
N ASP A 156 -25.43 -7.21 0.45
CA ASP A 156 -24.29 -7.86 -0.19
C ASP A 156 -23.05 -6.97 -0.31
N LEU A 157 -23.16 -5.69 0.09
CA LEU A 157 -22.07 -4.72 0.06
C LEU A 157 -20.90 -5.19 0.94
N LYS A 158 -19.71 -5.27 0.35
CA LYS A 158 -18.48 -5.69 1.05
C LYS A 158 -17.84 -4.51 1.76
N SER A 159 -17.22 -4.77 2.91
CA SER A 159 -16.41 -3.78 3.60
C SER A 159 -15.16 -3.46 2.79
N VAL A 160 -14.83 -2.19 2.66
CA VAL A 160 -13.62 -1.72 1.96
C VAL A 160 -12.60 -1.19 2.95
N TYR A 161 -11.33 -1.46 2.66
CA TYR A 161 -10.19 -0.90 3.38
C TYR A 161 -9.25 -0.23 2.39
N THR A 162 -9.03 1.07 2.51
CA THR A 162 -8.00 1.78 1.76
C THR A 162 -6.88 2.18 2.71
N ILE A 163 -5.69 1.60 2.51
CA ILE A 163 -4.56 1.64 3.43
C ILE A 163 -3.41 2.40 2.76
N TRP A 164 -3.00 3.50 3.35
CA TRP A 164 -1.98 4.39 2.84
C TRP A 164 -0.71 4.30 3.67
N ILE A 165 0.39 3.84 3.06
CA ILE A 165 1.68 3.68 3.71
C ILE A 165 2.58 4.83 3.27
N CYS A 166 2.86 5.76 4.19
CA CYS A 166 3.70 6.92 3.96
C CYS A 166 5.11 6.70 4.51
N MET A 167 6.11 6.73 3.63
CA MET A 167 7.50 6.36 3.92
C MET A 167 8.45 7.55 4.11
N ASP A 168 7.98 8.79 3.96
CA ASP A 168 8.78 10.02 4.13
C ASP A 168 8.43 10.76 5.43
N THR A 169 8.56 10.09 6.55
CA THR A 169 8.43 10.78 7.83
C THR A 169 9.80 11.09 8.41
N LYS A 170 10.35 12.25 8.06
CA LYS A 170 11.53 12.81 8.73
C LYS A 170 11.28 13.14 10.21
N LYS A 171 10.02 13.02 10.67
CA LYS A 171 9.61 13.31 12.04
C LYS A 171 9.64 12.06 12.90
N SER A 172 9.86 12.28 14.16
CA SER A 172 10.08 11.32 15.24
C SER A 172 8.89 10.40 15.57
N GLU A 173 7.77 10.48 14.87
CA GLU A 173 6.54 9.83 15.27
C GLU A 173 6.01 8.93 14.15
N ASP A 174 6.24 7.64 14.33
CA ASP A 174 5.50 6.60 13.65
C ASP A 174 4.06 6.57 14.20
N SER A 175 3.09 6.30 13.33
CA SER A 175 1.68 6.26 13.73
C SER A 175 0.83 5.45 12.77
N ILE A 176 -0.26 4.91 13.31
CA ILE A 176 -1.36 4.34 12.55
C ILE A 176 -2.61 5.14 12.91
N ILE A 177 -3.26 5.72 11.89
CA ILE A 177 -4.49 6.51 12.03
C ILE A 177 -5.58 5.79 11.27
N GLU A 178 -6.68 5.48 11.92
CA GLU A 178 -7.86 4.90 11.30
C GLU A 178 -8.90 5.97 10.95
N PHE A 179 -9.56 5.78 9.82
CA PHE A 179 -10.67 6.59 9.33
C PHE A 179 -11.87 5.69 9.09
N GLY A 180 -13.05 6.14 9.49
CA GLY A 180 -14.27 5.38 9.31
C GLY A 180 -15.50 6.23 9.56
N MET A 181 -16.66 5.68 9.30
CA MET A 181 -17.94 6.31 9.64
C MET A 181 -18.33 5.96 11.08
N LYS A 182 -18.89 6.95 11.79
CA LYS A 182 -19.39 6.78 13.14
C LYS A 182 -20.84 7.20 13.20
N SER A 183 -21.70 6.31 13.70
CA SER A 183 -23.10 6.61 13.99
C SER A 183 -23.24 7.15 15.42
N SER A 184 -24.06 8.18 15.60
CA SER A 184 -24.39 8.74 16.92
C SER A 184 -25.87 9.07 17.01
N LEU A 185 -26.46 8.84 18.17
CA LEU A 185 -27.84 9.23 18.46
C LEU A 185 -27.87 10.73 18.79
N ILE A 186 -28.49 11.52 17.96
CA ILE A 186 -28.66 12.97 18.18
C ILE A 186 -29.91 13.26 19.01
N TYR A 187 -30.99 12.51 18.78
CA TYR A 187 -32.27 12.71 19.47
C TYR A 187 -33.04 11.40 19.60
N GLY A 188 -33.84 11.30 20.65
CA GLY A 188 -34.72 10.16 20.90
C GLY A 188 -34.11 9.04 21.74
N LYS A 189 -34.76 7.85 21.75
CA LYS A 189 -34.31 6.65 22.47
C LYS A 189 -34.40 5.46 21.53
N ILE A 190 -33.28 4.72 21.38
CA ILE A 190 -33.24 3.43 20.67
C ILE A 190 -32.46 2.41 21.50
N LYS A 191 -32.76 1.13 21.32
CA LYS A 191 -32.07 0.04 22.06
C LYS A 191 -30.60 -0.10 21.63
N LYS A 192 -30.32 0.07 20.34
CA LYS A 192 -28.96 -0.08 19.78
C LYS A 192 -28.79 0.90 18.61
N ILE A 193 -27.73 1.68 18.64
CA ILE A 193 -27.35 2.57 17.52
C ILE A 193 -26.82 1.70 16.37
N PRO A 194 -27.41 1.77 15.15
CA PRO A 194 -26.87 1.08 13.99
C PRO A 194 -25.43 1.53 13.74
N GLN A 195 -24.56 0.61 13.37
CA GLN A 195 -23.19 0.92 12.99
C GLN A 195 -23.00 0.68 11.50
N ILE A 196 -22.08 1.43 10.89
CA ILE A 196 -21.66 1.27 9.49
C ILE A 196 -20.19 0.89 9.51
N ASP A 197 -19.90 -0.35 9.13
CA ASP A 197 -18.56 -0.95 9.11
C ASP A 197 -18.00 -1.15 7.69
N LYS A 198 -18.63 -0.52 6.70
CA LYS A 198 -18.32 -0.76 5.27
C LYS A 198 -17.21 0.14 4.72
N LEU A 199 -16.94 1.29 5.34
CA LEU A 199 -15.96 2.26 4.88
C LEU A 199 -14.83 2.38 5.90
N ASN A 200 -13.67 1.84 5.56
CA ASN A 200 -12.50 1.86 6.42
C ASN A 200 -11.29 2.40 5.66
N GLY A 201 -10.59 3.35 6.26
CA GLY A 201 -9.35 3.90 5.77
C GLY A 201 -8.26 3.82 6.83
N ALA A 202 -7.02 3.72 6.43
CA ALA A 202 -5.89 3.79 7.34
C ALA A 202 -4.73 4.58 6.74
N LEU A 203 -4.06 5.35 7.59
CA LEU A 203 -2.81 6.04 7.28
C LEU A 203 -1.72 5.51 8.21
N ILE A 204 -0.73 4.84 7.64
CA ILE A 204 0.44 4.33 8.34
C ILE A 204 1.62 5.25 8.01
N ASN A 205 2.12 5.96 9.01
CA ASN A 205 3.32 6.76 8.90
C ASN A 205 4.52 5.96 9.37
N VAL A 206 5.40 5.61 8.43
CA VAL A 206 6.63 4.85 8.68
C VAL A 206 7.81 5.80 8.72
N ARG A 207 8.61 5.75 9.77
CA ARG A 207 9.85 6.51 9.84
C ARG A 207 10.90 5.89 8.93
N THR A 208 11.50 6.68 8.07
CA THR A 208 12.74 6.26 7.42
C THR A 208 13.88 6.36 8.44
N ARG A 209 14.54 5.24 8.73
CA ARG A 209 15.73 5.21 9.58
C ARG A 209 16.88 5.95 8.89
N ALA A 210 17.13 7.17 9.32
CA ALA A 210 18.28 7.94 8.83
C ALA A 210 19.62 7.53 9.49
N THR A 211 19.62 6.74 10.59
CA THR A 211 20.84 6.39 11.35
C THR A 211 20.69 5.03 12.05
N LYS A 212 21.78 4.26 12.09
CA LYS A 212 21.93 2.95 12.76
C LYS A 212 21.57 2.93 14.26
N ASN A 213 21.37 4.08 14.92
CA ASN A 213 21.17 4.22 16.37
C ASN A 213 19.74 4.52 16.80
N LYS A 214 18.75 4.52 15.91
CA LYS A 214 17.35 4.75 16.31
C LYS A 214 16.67 3.44 16.69
N LYS A 215 16.08 3.45 17.88
CA LYS A 215 15.29 2.36 18.43
C LYS A 215 14.15 2.02 17.46
N GLN A 216 14.01 0.74 17.11
CA GLN A 216 12.93 0.21 16.30
C GLN A 216 11.57 0.55 16.90
N SER A 217 10.54 0.71 16.06
CA SER A 217 9.16 0.90 16.54
C SER A 217 8.73 -0.28 17.43
N LYS A 218 8.00 0.02 18.50
CA LYS A 218 7.38 -1.01 19.36
C LYS A 218 6.17 -1.67 18.69
N ASN A 219 5.61 -1.03 17.67
CA ASN A 219 4.53 -1.59 16.88
C ASN A 219 5.11 -2.57 15.85
N LYS A 220 4.66 -3.83 15.89
CA LYS A 220 5.22 -4.91 15.06
C LYS A 220 5.10 -4.61 13.56
N LEU A 221 3.94 -4.12 13.10
CA LEU A 221 3.75 -3.75 11.70
C LEU A 221 4.68 -2.61 11.27
N ILE A 222 4.72 -1.53 12.04
CA ILE A 222 5.58 -0.38 11.71
C ILE A 222 7.05 -0.79 11.73
N GLY A 223 7.48 -1.56 12.74
CA GLY A 223 8.86 -2.05 12.82
C GLY A 223 9.27 -2.90 11.63
N MET A 224 8.39 -3.78 11.16
CA MET A 224 8.60 -4.55 9.94
C MET A 224 8.70 -3.64 8.70
N LEU A 225 7.80 -2.68 8.54
CA LEU A 225 7.83 -1.73 7.42
C LEU A 225 9.07 -0.81 7.48
N GLU A 226 9.49 -0.37 8.68
CA GLU A 226 10.74 0.37 8.87
C GLU A 226 11.94 -0.43 8.36
N GLU A 227 11.98 -1.73 8.64
CA GLU A 227 13.08 -2.60 8.19
C GLU A 227 13.01 -2.85 6.69
N LEU A 228 11.82 -3.19 6.16
CA LEU A 228 11.61 -3.38 4.72
C LEU A 228 12.12 -2.19 3.89
N PHE A 229 11.84 -0.97 4.33
CA PHE A 229 12.19 0.27 3.63
C PHE A 229 13.42 0.97 4.19
N SER A 230 14.19 0.31 5.09
CA SER A 230 15.46 0.83 5.60
C SER A 230 16.51 0.91 4.47
N LYS A 231 17.58 1.68 4.74
CA LYS A 231 18.78 1.72 3.88
C LYS A 231 19.84 0.70 4.32
N SER A 232 19.47 -0.29 5.13
CA SER A 232 20.37 -1.35 5.57
C SER A 232 20.77 -2.23 4.40
N GLU A 233 21.95 -2.86 4.51
CA GLU A 233 22.41 -3.87 3.57
C GLU A 233 21.39 -5.03 3.49
N PHE A 234 21.21 -5.59 2.30
CA PHE A 234 20.21 -6.62 2.06
C PHE A 234 20.33 -7.83 3.00
N ILE A 235 21.56 -8.29 3.26
CA ILE A 235 21.82 -9.46 4.12
C ILE A 235 21.38 -9.19 5.57
N GLU A 236 21.69 -8.01 6.12
CA GLU A 236 21.28 -7.60 7.47
C GLU A 236 19.75 -7.49 7.57
N LYS A 237 19.15 -6.84 6.59
CA LYS A 237 17.69 -6.68 6.46
C LYS A 237 16.98 -8.02 6.40
N LYS A 238 17.43 -8.94 5.55
CA LYS A 238 16.89 -10.29 5.43
C LYS A 238 16.90 -11.01 6.78
N LYS A 239 18.05 -11.00 7.46
CA LYS A 239 18.20 -11.63 8.77
C LYS A 239 17.19 -11.11 9.79
N ILE A 240 17.05 -9.79 9.91
CA ILE A 240 16.08 -9.17 10.84
C ILE A 240 14.63 -9.55 10.48
N LEU A 241 14.28 -9.52 9.19
CA LEU A 241 12.92 -9.85 8.75
C LEU A 241 12.57 -11.32 8.98
N GLU A 242 13.54 -12.23 8.85
CA GLU A 242 13.35 -13.65 9.15
C GLU A 242 13.30 -13.92 10.67
N GLU A 243 14.25 -13.39 11.45
CA GLU A 243 14.39 -13.69 12.89
C GLU A 243 13.34 -12.96 13.75
N ASP A 244 13.09 -11.66 13.50
CA ASP A 244 12.22 -10.84 14.36
C ASP A 244 10.77 -10.85 13.91
N TYR A 245 10.52 -11.04 12.60
CA TYR A 245 9.17 -10.99 12.02
C TYR A 245 8.69 -12.32 11.45
N GLY A 246 9.57 -13.33 11.32
CA GLY A 246 9.21 -14.66 10.84
C GLY A 246 8.86 -14.69 9.35
N LEU A 247 9.32 -13.71 8.56
CA LEU A 247 9.11 -13.73 7.11
C LEU A 247 9.92 -14.84 6.48
N LYS A 248 9.30 -15.62 5.59
CA LYS A 248 9.98 -16.65 4.81
C LYS A 248 10.41 -16.04 3.48
N MET A 249 11.70 -15.88 3.28
CA MET A 249 12.22 -15.31 2.04
C MET A 249 12.15 -16.31 0.89
N SER A 250 11.15 -16.15 0.02
CA SER A 250 11.12 -16.82 -1.28
C SER A 250 12.18 -16.20 -2.20
N MET A 251 12.65 -16.95 -3.20
CA MET A 251 13.59 -16.41 -4.21
C MET A 251 13.03 -15.14 -4.89
N GLU A 252 11.73 -15.09 -5.09
CA GLU A 252 11.05 -13.95 -5.70
C GLU A 252 11.06 -12.71 -4.81
N LEU A 253 10.71 -12.85 -3.53
CA LEU A 253 10.75 -11.77 -2.55
C LEU A 253 12.18 -11.27 -2.33
N GLU A 254 13.16 -12.19 -2.20
CA GLU A 254 14.58 -11.86 -2.12
C GLU A 254 15.05 -11.04 -3.32
N GLY A 255 14.73 -11.49 -4.53
CA GLY A 255 15.10 -10.78 -5.76
C GLY A 255 14.54 -9.37 -5.77
N ARG A 256 13.25 -9.19 -5.47
CA ARG A 256 12.60 -7.87 -5.43
C ARG A 256 13.20 -6.94 -4.37
N MET A 257 13.50 -7.47 -3.18
CA MET A 257 14.12 -6.70 -2.10
C MET A 257 15.55 -6.32 -2.41
N SER A 258 16.34 -7.22 -2.99
CA SER A 258 17.72 -6.97 -3.41
C SER A 258 17.77 -5.85 -4.46
N GLU A 259 16.95 -5.93 -5.49
CA GLU A 259 16.87 -4.92 -6.54
C GLU A 259 16.39 -3.55 -6.01
N MET A 260 15.40 -3.55 -5.11
CA MET A 260 14.97 -2.31 -4.44
C MET A 260 16.12 -1.69 -3.65
N CYS A 261 16.94 -2.47 -2.94
CA CYS A 261 18.11 -1.99 -2.21
C CYS A 261 19.15 -1.39 -3.17
N ASN A 262 19.45 -2.07 -4.28
CA ASN A 262 20.40 -1.60 -5.30
C ASN A 262 19.95 -0.26 -5.89
N VAL A 263 18.67 -0.14 -6.27
CA VAL A 263 18.11 1.10 -6.81
C VAL A 263 18.14 2.22 -5.77
N CYS A 264 17.85 1.94 -4.50
CA CYS A 264 17.92 2.93 -3.41
C CYS A 264 19.33 3.40 -3.10
N LEU A 265 20.35 2.53 -3.23
CA LEU A 265 21.76 2.86 -3.00
C LEU A 265 22.31 3.77 -4.10
N LEU A 266 21.96 3.56 -5.37
CA LEU A 266 22.35 4.40 -6.49
C LEU A 266 21.91 5.87 -6.33
N TYR A 267 20.76 6.11 -5.68
CA TYR A 267 20.25 7.47 -5.43
C TYR A 267 20.94 8.23 -4.30
N THR A 268 21.69 7.55 -3.44
CA THR A 268 22.36 8.20 -2.31
C THR A 268 23.80 8.62 -2.61
N SER A 269 24.44 8.06 -3.65
CA SER A 269 25.74 8.47 -4.11
C SER A 269 25.71 9.80 -4.87
N ASP A 270 24.64 10.06 -5.65
CA ASP A 270 24.50 11.29 -6.44
C ASP A 270 24.05 12.52 -5.62
N ALA A 271 23.55 12.33 -4.40
CA ALA A 271 23.08 13.41 -3.52
C ALA A 271 24.16 13.89 -2.52
N ALA A 272 25.35 13.29 -2.54
CA ALA A 272 26.47 13.67 -1.68
C ALA A 272 27.49 14.62 -2.35
N ASP A 273 27.30 14.90 -3.66
CA ASP A 273 28.19 15.75 -4.46
C ASP A 273 27.55 17.10 -4.90
N GLU A 274 26.46 17.54 -4.23
CA GLU A 274 25.91 18.89 -4.36
C GLU A 274 25.89 19.66 -3.04
#